data_c03ff23bab03eb650c91fb446c4a33e5
#
_entry.id   c03ff23bab03eb650c91fb446c4a33e5
#
_cell.length_a   1.000
_cell.length_b   1.000
_cell.length_c   1.000
_cell.angle_alpha   90.00
_cell.angle_beta   90.00
_cell.angle_gamma   90.00
#
_symmetry.space_group_name_H-M   'P 1'
#
loop_
_entity.id
_entity.type
_entity.pdbx_description
1 polymer ?
#
loop_
_entity_poly.entity_id
_entity_poly.type
_entity_poly.pdbx_seq_one_letter_code
_entity_poly.pdbx_strand_id
1 'polypeptide(L)'
;MKTLLTILLTLTLAGHVQAEDSAVAGRQVRAKNQDAIVTVKLVVNYSISFGGQDQQKESKTEAVGVVIDPSGLTVISLTTIDPSAMMKAQMRGSPQEMKIDSQVKDAKIVLADNTEIAAEVILRDKDLDVAYLRPVEKPAKPFVAIDLTKAVKPQLLDEVVCLNRLGKVANRVVAVSLERIDALVDRPRPFYILSPGGSSGIGSPVFALNGAPIGIVLIRNSPTEGEANVASMFSGASGSLGVMPIIVPAADLLEDAKQAMEAKKP
;
A
#
# COMPACT_ATOMS: atom_id res chain seq x y z
N MET A 1 48.00 -15.85 20.18
CA MET A 1 46.73 -16.59 19.95
C MET A 1 45.56 -16.12 20.83
N LYS A 2 45.76 -15.79 22.11
CA LYS A 2 44.65 -15.32 22.99
C LYS A 2 44.03 -13.98 22.60
N THR A 3 44.82 -13.01 22.11
CA THR A 3 44.36 -11.70 21.66
C THR A 3 43.56 -11.72 20.36
N LEU A 4 43.86 -12.62 19.42
CA LEU A 4 43.10 -12.76 18.19
C LEU A 4 41.71 -13.35 18.44
N LEU A 5 41.57 -14.24 19.40
CA LEU A 5 40.29 -14.87 19.77
C LEU A 5 39.33 -13.88 20.42
N THR A 6 39.88 -12.93 21.21
CA THR A 6 39.08 -11.88 21.86
C THR A 6 38.49 -10.88 20.86
N ILE A 7 39.26 -10.50 19.83
CA ILE A 7 38.78 -9.59 18.77
C ILE A 7 37.70 -10.23 17.90
N LEU A 8 37.80 -11.51 17.63
CA LEU A 8 36.79 -12.25 16.85
C LEU A 8 35.46 -12.38 17.62
N LEU A 9 35.53 -12.54 18.93
CA LEU A 9 34.32 -12.66 19.79
C LEU A 9 33.58 -11.32 19.95
N THR A 10 34.29 -10.20 19.96
CA THR A 10 33.71 -8.85 20.07
C THR A 10 33.02 -8.41 18.77
N LEU A 11 33.53 -8.83 17.59
CA LEU A 11 32.89 -8.51 16.32
C LEU A 11 31.53 -9.25 16.14
N THR A 12 31.41 -10.48 16.64
CA THR A 12 30.14 -11.22 16.54
C THR A 12 29.04 -10.67 17.46
N LEU A 13 29.37 -10.05 18.59
CA LEU A 13 28.39 -9.43 19.48
C LEU A 13 27.75 -8.16 18.88
N ALA A 14 28.55 -7.34 18.18
CA ALA A 14 28.04 -6.08 17.62
C ALA A 14 26.94 -6.29 16.55
N GLY A 15 27.07 -7.34 15.72
CA GLY A 15 26.05 -7.67 14.72
C GLY A 15 24.72 -8.15 15.29
N HIS A 16 24.75 -8.82 16.43
CA HIS A 16 23.52 -9.32 17.11
C HIS A 16 22.74 -8.20 17.78
N VAL A 17 23.39 -7.20 18.34
CA VAL A 17 22.74 -6.07 19.02
C VAL A 17 21.91 -5.25 18.02
N GLN A 18 22.43 -4.98 16.84
CA GLN A 18 21.71 -4.16 15.84
C GLN A 18 20.47 -4.87 15.25
N ALA A 19 20.56 -6.18 15.01
CA ALA A 19 19.42 -6.97 14.52
C ALA A 19 18.33 -7.11 15.59
N GLU A 20 18.70 -7.16 16.85
CA GLU A 20 17.76 -7.19 17.98
C GLU A 20 17.03 -5.86 18.13
N ASP A 21 17.71 -4.73 17.96
CA ASP A 21 17.14 -3.38 18.02
C ASP A 21 16.09 -3.16 16.93
N SER A 22 16.35 -3.55 15.69
CA SER A 22 15.40 -3.44 14.58
C SER A 22 14.15 -4.31 14.80
N ALA A 23 14.33 -5.53 15.32
CA ALA A 23 13.22 -6.41 15.65
C ALA A 23 12.36 -5.86 16.80
N VAL A 24 12.98 -5.21 17.79
CA VAL A 24 12.26 -4.50 18.87
C VAL A 24 11.46 -3.34 18.30
N ALA A 25 12.08 -2.50 17.44
CA ALA A 25 11.41 -1.41 16.77
C ALA A 25 10.20 -1.90 15.95
N GLY A 26 10.36 -2.95 15.15
CA GLY A 26 9.27 -3.54 14.37
C GLY A 26 8.09 -4.00 15.23
N ARG A 27 8.36 -4.67 16.36
CA ARG A 27 7.32 -5.07 17.31
C ARG A 27 6.59 -3.86 17.93
N GLN A 28 7.31 -2.79 18.27
CA GLN A 28 6.73 -1.56 18.81
C GLN A 28 5.85 -0.83 17.79
N VAL A 29 6.35 -0.69 16.56
CA VAL A 29 5.58 -0.10 15.44
C VAL A 29 4.30 -0.87 15.21
N ARG A 30 4.36 -2.22 15.16
CA ARG A 30 3.18 -3.06 15.04
C ARG A 30 2.21 -2.87 16.20
N ALA A 31 2.67 -2.96 17.45
CA ALA A 31 1.82 -2.84 18.62
C ALA A 31 1.06 -1.51 18.66
N LYS A 32 1.69 -0.42 18.21
CA LYS A 32 1.09 0.92 18.17
C LYS A 32 0.08 1.09 17.03
N ASN A 33 0.33 0.52 15.85
CA ASN A 33 -0.38 0.87 14.64
C ASN A 33 -1.27 -0.25 14.06
N GLN A 34 -1.25 -1.47 14.61
CA GLN A 34 -1.97 -2.61 14.03
C GLN A 34 -3.48 -2.38 13.89
N ASP A 35 -4.09 -1.62 14.80
CA ASP A 35 -5.54 -1.34 14.76
C ASP A 35 -5.92 -0.25 13.74
N ALA A 36 -4.94 0.51 13.24
CA ALA A 36 -5.12 1.43 12.13
C ALA A 36 -5.08 0.71 10.76
N ILE A 37 -4.66 -0.57 10.72
CA ILE A 37 -4.61 -1.35 9.50
C ILE A 37 -5.82 -2.26 9.47
N VAL A 38 -6.75 -1.94 8.59
CA VAL A 38 -8.07 -2.58 8.50
C VAL A 38 -8.18 -3.44 7.24
N THR A 39 -9.16 -4.32 7.19
CA THR A 39 -9.60 -4.94 5.95
C THR A 39 -10.76 -4.13 5.40
N VAL A 40 -10.73 -3.81 4.11
CA VAL A 40 -11.88 -3.21 3.41
C VAL A 40 -12.50 -4.28 2.53
N LYS A 41 -13.75 -4.65 2.81
CA LYS A 41 -14.56 -5.52 1.96
C LYS A 41 -15.29 -4.68 0.94
N LEU A 42 -15.27 -5.11 -0.31
CA LEU A 42 -15.81 -4.37 -1.44
C LEU A 42 -16.64 -5.31 -2.32
N VAL A 43 -17.77 -4.79 -2.80
CA VAL A 43 -18.54 -5.36 -3.90
C VAL A 43 -18.45 -4.39 -5.06
N VAL A 44 -17.81 -4.82 -6.16
CA VAL A 44 -17.55 -3.96 -7.32
C VAL A 44 -18.19 -4.57 -8.55
N ASN A 45 -18.98 -3.77 -9.27
CA ASN A 45 -19.49 -4.12 -10.59
C ASN A 45 -18.54 -3.57 -11.64
N TYR A 46 -18.09 -4.44 -12.50
CA TYR A 46 -17.28 -4.11 -13.67
C TYR A 46 -18.13 -4.20 -14.93
N SER A 47 -18.08 -3.15 -15.76
CA SER A 47 -18.54 -3.16 -17.14
C SER A 47 -17.33 -3.25 -18.05
N ILE A 48 -17.18 -4.35 -18.76
CA ILE A 48 -16.02 -4.62 -19.63
C ILE A 48 -16.51 -4.67 -21.05
N SER A 49 -16.05 -3.74 -21.89
CA SER A 49 -16.28 -3.73 -23.34
C SER A 49 -15.02 -4.19 -24.04
N PHE A 50 -15.11 -5.25 -24.83
CA PHE A 50 -14.00 -5.80 -25.60
C PHE A 50 -14.52 -6.37 -26.93
N GLY A 51 -13.92 -5.93 -28.05
CA GLY A 51 -14.31 -6.42 -29.38
C GLY A 51 -15.78 -6.18 -29.74
N GLY A 52 -16.41 -5.12 -29.20
CA GLY A 52 -17.82 -4.81 -29.42
C GLY A 52 -18.78 -5.64 -28.57
N GLN A 53 -18.30 -6.42 -27.63
CA GLN A 53 -19.10 -7.15 -26.64
C GLN A 53 -18.99 -6.50 -25.26
N ASP A 54 -20.15 -6.28 -24.63
CA ASP A 54 -20.25 -5.75 -23.28
C ASP A 54 -20.55 -6.88 -22.30
N GLN A 55 -19.75 -6.96 -21.24
CA GLN A 55 -19.95 -7.91 -20.15
C GLN A 55 -20.03 -7.16 -18.83
N GLN A 56 -20.97 -7.57 -17.99
CA GLN A 56 -21.03 -7.10 -16.60
C GLN A 56 -20.64 -8.23 -15.66
N LYS A 57 -19.78 -7.90 -14.69
CA LYS A 57 -19.29 -8.85 -13.70
C LYS A 57 -19.27 -8.20 -12.31
N GLU A 58 -19.96 -8.82 -11.37
CA GLU A 58 -19.84 -8.49 -9.95
C GLU A 58 -18.65 -9.25 -9.37
N SER A 59 -17.81 -8.55 -8.59
CA SER A 59 -16.70 -9.13 -7.86
C SER A 59 -16.73 -8.71 -6.40
N LYS A 60 -16.50 -9.68 -5.52
CA LYS A 60 -16.29 -9.45 -4.08
C LYS A 60 -14.81 -9.56 -3.80
N THR A 61 -14.22 -8.50 -3.25
CA THR A 61 -12.78 -8.43 -2.98
C THR A 61 -12.53 -7.88 -1.58
N GLU A 62 -11.33 -8.14 -1.06
CA GLU A 62 -10.83 -7.55 0.17
C GLU A 62 -9.55 -6.77 -0.16
N ALA A 63 -9.42 -5.57 0.40
CA ALA A 63 -8.23 -4.72 0.32
C ALA A 63 -7.65 -4.51 1.71
N VAL A 64 -6.35 -4.26 1.78
CA VAL A 64 -5.72 -3.67 2.96
C VAL A 64 -6.05 -2.18 2.96
N GLY A 65 -6.61 -1.70 4.06
CA GLY A 65 -6.91 -0.28 4.28
C GLY A 65 -6.08 0.29 5.42
N VAL A 66 -5.70 1.54 5.28
CA VAL A 66 -4.97 2.30 6.30
C VAL A 66 -5.83 3.45 6.77
N VAL A 67 -6.21 3.43 8.03
CA VAL A 67 -6.93 4.54 8.67
C VAL A 67 -5.94 5.67 8.95
N ILE A 68 -6.21 6.85 8.40
CA ILE A 68 -5.31 8.02 8.48
C ILE A 68 -5.91 9.19 9.27
N ASP A 69 -7.17 9.07 9.70
CA ASP A 69 -7.85 10.07 10.52
C ASP A 69 -8.79 9.39 11.52
N PRO A 70 -8.92 9.89 12.76
CA PRO A 70 -9.81 9.32 13.78
C PRO A 70 -11.29 9.27 13.41
N SER A 71 -11.74 10.00 12.38
CA SER A 71 -13.09 9.89 11.82
C SER A 71 -13.31 8.59 11.06
N GLY A 72 -12.25 7.81 10.79
CA GLY A 72 -12.28 6.58 10.01
C GLY A 72 -11.94 6.79 8.53
N LEU A 73 -11.39 7.95 8.16
CA LEU A 73 -10.89 8.14 6.79
C LEU A 73 -9.83 7.07 6.49
N THR A 74 -10.10 6.26 5.50
CA THR A 74 -9.31 5.06 5.17
C THR A 74 -8.80 5.15 3.74
N VAL A 75 -7.51 4.86 3.54
CA VAL A 75 -6.84 4.77 2.25
C VAL A 75 -6.75 3.31 1.81
N ILE A 76 -7.06 3.04 0.54
CA ILE A 76 -6.79 1.76 -0.14
C ILE A 76 -6.14 2.02 -1.51
N SER A 77 -5.53 1.01 -2.11
CA SER A 77 -5.11 1.07 -3.52
C SER A 77 -6.34 1.16 -4.43
N LEU A 78 -6.34 2.13 -5.34
CA LEU A 78 -7.39 2.29 -6.34
C LEU A 78 -7.48 1.09 -7.28
N THR A 79 -6.34 0.48 -7.61
CA THR A 79 -6.27 -0.73 -8.47
C THR A 79 -7.16 -1.87 -7.92
N THR A 80 -7.41 -1.93 -6.60
CA THR A 80 -8.31 -2.93 -6.00
C THR A 80 -9.77 -2.77 -6.47
N ILE A 81 -10.20 -1.55 -6.77
CA ILE A 81 -11.57 -1.26 -7.22
C ILE A 81 -11.65 -0.85 -8.69
N ASP A 82 -10.55 -0.41 -9.28
CA ASP A 82 -10.43 -0.05 -10.70
C ASP A 82 -9.13 -0.60 -11.29
N PRO A 83 -9.11 -1.86 -11.74
CA PRO A 83 -7.93 -2.49 -12.32
C PRO A 83 -7.69 -2.07 -13.79
N SER A 84 -8.43 -1.11 -14.33
CA SER A 84 -8.42 -0.74 -15.75
C SER A 84 -7.03 -0.36 -16.27
N ALA A 85 -6.26 0.40 -15.48
CA ALA A 85 -4.91 0.81 -15.84
C ALA A 85 -3.95 -0.39 -15.93
N MET A 86 -4.02 -1.32 -14.97
CA MET A 86 -3.21 -2.55 -14.95
C MET A 86 -3.58 -3.47 -16.12
N MET A 87 -4.88 -3.65 -16.39
CA MET A 87 -5.33 -4.49 -17.50
C MET A 87 -4.96 -3.90 -18.86
N LYS A 88 -5.07 -2.58 -19.04
CA LYS A 88 -4.59 -1.90 -20.25
C LYS A 88 -3.08 -2.07 -20.45
N ALA A 89 -2.30 -2.00 -19.35
CA ALA A 89 -0.86 -2.23 -19.43
C ALA A 89 -0.52 -3.66 -19.91
N GLN A 90 -1.27 -4.67 -19.46
CA GLN A 90 -1.08 -6.07 -19.88
C GLN A 90 -1.50 -6.32 -21.32
N MET A 91 -2.45 -5.55 -21.86
CA MET A 91 -2.97 -5.71 -23.24
C MET A 91 -2.29 -4.78 -24.24
N ARG A 92 -1.19 -4.14 -23.87
CA ARG A 92 -0.41 -3.30 -24.81
C ARG A 92 0.01 -4.12 -26.04
N GLY A 93 -0.27 -3.59 -27.22
CA GLY A 93 -0.04 -4.27 -28.50
C GLY A 93 -1.22 -5.10 -29.02
N SER A 94 -2.32 -5.21 -28.27
CA SER A 94 -3.56 -5.75 -28.81
C SER A 94 -4.24 -4.72 -29.74
N PRO A 95 -4.68 -5.13 -30.94
CA PRO A 95 -5.41 -4.23 -31.83
C PRO A 95 -6.82 -3.89 -31.35
N GLN A 96 -7.30 -4.53 -30.28
CA GLN A 96 -8.63 -4.33 -29.75
C GLN A 96 -8.58 -3.43 -28.51
N GLU A 97 -9.36 -2.35 -28.56
CA GLU A 97 -9.53 -1.45 -27.42
C GLU A 97 -10.41 -2.11 -26.35
N MET A 98 -9.91 -2.16 -25.13
CA MET A 98 -10.68 -2.61 -23.97
C MET A 98 -11.06 -1.40 -23.11
N LYS A 99 -12.35 -1.28 -22.83
CA LYS A 99 -12.88 -0.30 -21.85
C LYS A 99 -13.37 -1.03 -20.64
N ILE A 100 -12.94 -0.55 -19.46
CA ILE A 100 -13.39 -1.07 -18.17
C ILE A 100 -13.91 0.12 -17.39
N ASP A 101 -15.13 0.00 -16.92
CA ASP A 101 -15.71 0.88 -15.91
C ASP A 101 -15.98 0.10 -14.63
N SER A 102 -15.79 0.75 -13.49
CA SER A 102 -15.93 0.12 -12.17
C SER A 102 -16.84 0.94 -11.27
N GLN A 103 -17.86 0.30 -10.71
CA GLN A 103 -18.76 0.88 -9.74
C GLN A 103 -18.74 0.10 -8.44
N VAL A 104 -18.35 0.75 -7.34
CA VAL A 104 -18.45 0.17 -6.00
C VAL A 104 -19.93 0.18 -5.58
N LYS A 105 -20.47 -1.00 -5.31
CA LYS A 105 -21.87 -1.20 -4.86
C LYS A 105 -22.00 -1.24 -3.35
N ASP A 106 -21.00 -1.82 -2.69
CA ASP A 106 -20.94 -1.92 -1.23
C ASP A 106 -19.48 -1.84 -0.79
N ALA A 107 -19.25 -1.15 0.32
CA ALA A 107 -17.94 -1.08 0.95
C ALA A 107 -18.09 -1.14 2.47
N LYS A 108 -17.25 -1.92 3.13
CA LYS A 108 -17.22 -2.05 4.58
C LYS A 108 -15.81 -2.06 5.11
N ILE A 109 -15.57 -1.28 6.15
CA ILE A 109 -14.34 -1.33 6.93
C ILE A 109 -14.51 -2.41 8.00
N VAL A 110 -13.59 -3.38 8.04
CA VAL A 110 -13.60 -4.50 8.99
C VAL A 110 -12.49 -4.30 10.00
N LEU A 111 -12.85 -4.11 11.26
CA LEU A 111 -11.94 -3.90 12.37
C LEU A 111 -11.27 -5.22 12.81
N ALA A 112 -10.35 -5.12 13.78
CA ALA A 112 -9.62 -6.28 14.30
C ALA A 112 -10.53 -7.31 15.01
N ASP A 113 -11.62 -6.85 15.61
CA ASP A 113 -12.66 -7.68 16.25
C ASP A 113 -13.72 -8.24 15.27
N ASN A 114 -13.50 -8.06 13.96
CA ASN A 114 -14.43 -8.38 12.87
C ASN A 114 -15.71 -7.53 12.83
N THR A 115 -15.81 -6.45 13.58
CA THR A 115 -16.90 -5.48 13.42
C THR A 115 -16.85 -4.89 12.01
N GLU A 116 -17.97 -4.92 11.30
CA GLU A 116 -18.13 -4.34 9.96
C GLU A 116 -18.80 -2.98 10.06
N ILE A 117 -18.15 -1.96 9.51
CA ILE A 117 -18.65 -0.58 9.47
C ILE A 117 -18.90 -0.23 8.01
N ALA A 118 -20.15 0.13 7.67
CA ALA A 118 -20.51 0.58 6.33
C ALA A 118 -19.69 1.83 5.95
N ALA A 119 -19.15 1.84 4.74
CA ALA A 119 -18.31 2.91 4.24
C ALA A 119 -18.66 3.26 2.79
N GLU A 120 -18.24 4.43 2.36
CA GLU A 120 -18.39 4.91 0.99
C GLU A 120 -17.06 5.39 0.44
N VAL A 121 -16.83 5.20 -0.86
CA VAL A 121 -15.67 5.76 -1.58
C VAL A 121 -16.00 7.22 -1.88
N ILE A 122 -15.17 8.14 -1.38
CA ILE A 122 -15.41 9.58 -1.49
C ILE A 122 -14.46 10.29 -2.47
N LEU A 123 -13.28 9.70 -2.72
CA LEU A 123 -12.31 10.23 -3.66
C LEU A 123 -11.54 9.09 -4.32
N ARG A 124 -11.19 9.27 -5.59
CA ARG A 124 -10.32 8.37 -6.36
C ARG A 124 -9.27 9.21 -7.08
N ASP A 125 -8.00 8.97 -6.77
CA ASP A 125 -6.87 9.56 -7.49
C ASP A 125 -6.16 8.47 -8.30
N LYS A 126 -6.16 8.61 -9.62
CA LYS A 126 -5.54 7.64 -10.54
C LYS A 126 -4.03 7.83 -10.64
N ASP A 127 -3.53 9.03 -10.39
CA ASP A 127 -2.11 9.35 -10.47
C ASP A 127 -1.33 8.76 -9.29
N LEU A 128 -1.96 8.73 -8.11
CA LEU A 128 -1.40 8.16 -6.90
C LEU A 128 -1.79 6.69 -6.67
N ASP A 129 -2.72 6.13 -7.46
CA ASP A 129 -3.34 4.82 -7.22
C ASP A 129 -4.08 4.77 -5.86
N VAL A 130 -4.77 5.83 -5.49
CA VAL A 130 -5.44 5.90 -4.17
C VAL A 130 -6.95 5.98 -4.31
N ALA A 131 -7.66 5.33 -3.39
CA ALA A 131 -9.05 5.60 -3.12
C ALA A 131 -9.24 5.85 -1.62
N TYR A 132 -10.04 6.88 -1.31
CA TYR A 132 -10.39 7.24 0.06
C TYR A 132 -11.80 6.80 0.36
N LEU A 133 -11.95 6.15 1.51
CA LEU A 133 -13.24 5.76 2.04
C LEU A 133 -13.47 6.43 3.39
N ARG A 134 -14.74 6.72 3.67
CA ARG A 134 -15.15 7.13 5.02
C ARG A 134 -16.34 6.29 5.49
N PRO A 135 -16.54 6.12 6.80
CA PRO A 135 -17.78 5.56 7.34
C PRO A 135 -19.01 6.35 6.88
N VAL A 136 -20.08 5.65 6.51
CA VAL A 136 -21.36 6.28 6.14
C VAL A 136 -21.95 7.02 7.32
N GLU A 137 -21.83 6.44 8.52
CA GLU A 137 -22.25 7.04 9.78
C GLU A 137 -21.05 7.44 10.62
N LYS A 138 -21.22 8.50 11.42
CA LYS A 138 -20.17 8.90 12.36
C LYS A 138 -19.90 7.76 13.36
N PRO A 139 -18.66 7.31 13.49
CA PRO A 139 -18.32 6.22 14.39
C PRO A 139 -18.57 6.62 15.86
N ALA A 140 -19.10 5.69 16.65
CA ALA A 140 -19.36 5.90 18.09
C ALA A 140 -18.09 6.12 18.89
N LYS A 141 -16.97 5.55 18.43
CA LYS A 141 -15.63 5.72 19.01
C LYS A 141 -14.65 6.13 17.91
N PRO A 142 -13.69 7.02 18.21
CA PRO A 142 -12.65 7.35 17.25
C PRO A 142 -11.88 6.10 16.83
N PHE A 143 -11.50 6.02 15.55
CA PHE A 143 -10.58 5.00 15.08
C PHE A 143 -9.15 5.26 15.56
N VAL A 144 -8.37 4.20 15.73
CA VAL A 144 -6.92 4.33 15.76
C VAL A 144 -6.47 4.70 14.35
N ALA A 145 -5.66 5.74 14.22
CA ALA A 145 -5.22 6.28 12.92
C ALA A 145 -3.73 6.52 12.90
N ILE A 146 -3.13 6.41 11.71
CA ILE A 146 -1.74 6.78 11.44
C ILE A 146 -1.70 8.28 11.16
N ASP A 147 -0.99 9.02 12.00
CA ASP A 147 -0.83 10.47 11.87
C ASP A 147 0.20 10.79 10.77
N LEU A 148 -0.27 11.04 9.56
CA LEU A 148 0.58 11.37 8.41
C LEU A 148 1.31 12.72 8.54
N THR A 149 0.90 13.60 9.48
CA THR A 149 1.60 14.87 9.72
C THR A 149 2.99 14.69 10.33
N LYS A 150 3.25 13.50 10.90
CA LYS A 150 4.55 13.11 11.49
C LYS A 150 5.45 12.36 10.52
N ALA A 151 5.15 12.46 9.22
CA ALA A 151 5.89 11.75 8.20
C ALA A 151 7.36 12.19 8.12
N VAL A 152 8.21 11.22 7.78
CA VAL A 152 9.64 11.45 7.53
C VAL A 152 10.01 10.97 6.14
N LYS A 153 11.03 11.61 5.55
CA LYS A 153 11.62 11.17 4.28
C LYS A 153 12.72 10.15 4.58
N PRO A 154 12.71 8.97 3.97
CA PRO A 154 13.76 7.98 4.17
C PRO A 154 15.03 8.35 3.38
N GLN A 155 16.13 7.68 3.71
CA GLN A 155 17.38 7.70 2.95
C GLN A 155 17.60 6.35 2.25
N LEU A 156 18.52 6.32 1.29
CA LEU A 156 18.94 5.07 0.65
C LEU A 156 19.50 4.12 1.71
N LEU A 157 19.12 2.84 1.58
CA LEU A 157 19.51 1.75 2.46
C LEU A 157 18.96 1.85 3.89
N ASP A 158 18.07 2.81 4.18
CA ASP A 158 17.36 2.80 5.45
C ASP A 158 16.57 1.51 5.61
N GLU A 159 16.69 0.89 6.78
CA GLU A 159 15.79 -0.19 7.20
C GLU A 159 14.47 0.40 7.67
N VAL A 160 13.39 -0.19 7.19
CA VAL A 160 12.02 0.29 7.44
C VAL A 160 11.13 -0.85 7.92
N VAL A 161 10.08 -0.49 8.64
CA VAL A 161 9.05 -1.43 9.11
C VAL A 161 7.84 -1.35 8.21
N CYS A 162 7.47 -2.48 7.59
CA CYS A 162 6.24 -2.61 6.83
C CYS A 162 5.22 -3.41 7.63
N LEU A 163 3.98 -2.94 7.65
CA LEU A 163 2.88 -3.66 8.27
C LEU A 163 1.89 -4.08 7.20
N ASN A 164 1.47 -5.34 7.21
CA ASN A 164 0.52 -5.88 6.24
C ASN A 164 -0.59 -6.66 6.94
N ARG A 165 -1.85 -6.37 6.64
CA ARG A 165 -2.96 -7.17 7.13
C ARG A 165 -3.14 -8.38 6.20
N LEU A 166 -2.89 -9.55 6.73
CA LEU A 166 -3.02 -10.80 5.98
C LEU A 166 -4.49 -11.13 5.68
N GLY A 167 -4.70 -11.99 4.70
CA GLY A 167 -6.04 -12.41 4.29
C GLY A 167 -6.74 -13.31 5.33
N LYS A 168 -7.99 -13.67 5.01
CA LYS A 168 -8.87 -14.49 5.87
C LYS A 168 -8.24 -15.83 6.29
N VAL A 169 -7.42 -16.45 5.44
CA VAL A 169 -6.72 -17.71 5.75
C VAL A 169 -5.81 -17.57 6.97
N ALA A 170 -5.23 -16.39 7.18
CA ALA A 170 -4.38 -16.07 8.33
C ALA A 170 -5.15 -15.26 9.40
N ASN A 171 -6.48 -15.42 9.49
CA ASN A 171 -7.34 -14.71 10.44
C ASN A 171 -7.15 -13.19 10.44
N ARG A 172 -6.74 -12.61 9.32
CA ARG A 172 -6.49 -11.17 9.15
C ARG A 172 -5.52 -10.58 10.19
N VAL A 173 -4.57 -11.37 10.68
CA VAL A 173 -3.53 -10.83 11.57
C VAL A 173 -2.67 -9.80 10.85
N VAL A 174 -2.13 -8.83 11.60
CA VAL A 174 -1.16 -7.89 11.06
C VAL A 174 0.24 -8.49 11.15
N ALA A 175 0.81 -8.78 9.99
CA ALA A 175 2.21 -9.16 9.84
C ALA A 175 3.11 -7.92 9.94
N VAL A 176 4.36 -8.14 10.33
CA VAL A 176 5.41 -7.12 10.37
C VAL A 176 6.62 -7.67 9.64
N SER A 177 7.22 -6.88 8.75
CA SER A 177 8.49 -7.16 8.10
C SER A 177 9.44 -5.99 8.24
N LEU A 178 10.74 -6.30 8.22
CA LEU A 178 11.82 -5.34 8.07
C LEU A 178 12.25 -5.41 6.62
N GLU A 179 12.25 -4.27 5.96
CA GLU A 179 12.60 -4.13 4.55
C GLU A 179 13.56 -2.95 4.41
N ARG A 180 14.08 -2.72 3.22
CA ARG A 180 15.07 -1.69 2.98
C ARG A 180 14.65 -0.81 1.81
N ILE A 181 15.02 0.49 1.88
CA ILE A 181 14.82 1.43 0.78
C ILE A 181 15.95 1.26 -0.23
N ASP A 182 15.65 0.77 -1.42
CA ASP A 182 16.62 0.55 -2.49
C ASP A 182 16.77 1.75 -3.42
N ALA A 183 15.70 2.55 -3.60
CA ALA A 183 15.77 3.73 -4.44
C ALA A 183 14.86 4.86 -3.96
N LEU A 184 15.31 6.08 -4.24
CA LEU A 184 14.56 7.32 -4.07
C LEU A 184 14.41 7.94 -5.46
N VAL A 185 13.18 8.17 -5.89
CA VAL A 185 12.88 8.81 -7.17
C VAL A 185 12.21 10.14 -6.88
N ASP A 186 12.76 11.23 -7.44
CA ASP A 186 12.30 12.60 -7.15
C ASP A 186 11.36 13.16 -8.23
N ARG A 187 11.42 12.64 -9.46
CA ARG A 187 10.64 13.18 -10.60
C ARG A 187 9.89 12.09 -11.36
N PRO A 188 8.72 12.39 -11.96
CA PRO A 188 7.98 13.66 -11.91
C PRO A 188 7.34 13.96 -10.56
N ARG A 189 7.04 12.95 -9.74
CA ARG A 189 6.62 13.02 -8.33
C ARG A 189 7.50 12.11 -7.50
N PRO A 190 7.81 12.46 -6.24
CA PRO A 190 8.63 11.61 -5.39
C PRO A 190 7.93 10.27 -5.08
N PHE A 191 8.72 9.20 -5.06
CA PHE A 191 8.32 7.90 -4.53
C PHE A 191 9.57 7.10 -4.14
N TYR A 192 9.37 6.04 -3.35
CA TYR A 192 10.46 5.22 -2.88
C TYR A 192 10.23 3.77 -3.28
N ILE A 193 11.31 3.02 -3.45
CA ILE A 193 11.28 1.62 -3.87
C ILE A 193 11.88 0.77 -2.74
N LEU A 194 11.14 -0.28 -2.36
CA LEU A 194 11.62 -1.30 -1.42
C LEU A 194 12.45 -2.35 -2.13
N SER A 195 13.33 -3.02 -1.38
CA SER A 195 14.08 -4.17 -1.86
C SER A 195 13.13 -5.25 -2.38
N PRO A 196 13.44 -5.88 -3.53
CA PRO A 196 12.63 -6.97 -4.07
C PRO A 196 12.56 -8.16 -3.11
N GLY A 197 11.39 -8.81 -3.06
CA GLY A 197 11.18 -10.03 -2.28
C GLY A 197 10.75 -9.80 -0.82
N GLY A 198 10.47 -8.57 -0.43
CA GLY A 198 9.81 -8.28 0.84
C GLY A 198 8.40 -8.85 0.93
N SER A 199 7.85 -8.93 2.14
CA SER A 199 6.50 -9.44 2.41
C SER A 199 5.43 -8.34 2.47
N SER A 200 5.81 -7.08 2.21
CA SER A 200 4.87 -5.97 2.12
C SER A 200 3.93 -6.15 0.93
N GLY A 201 2.65 -6.05 1.19
CA GLY A 201 1.60 -6.09 0.16
C GLY A 201 1.14 -4.68 -0.24
N ILE A 202 0.37 -4.62 -1.32
CA ILE A 202 -0.32 -3.38 -1.72
C ILE A 202 -1.24 -2.92 -0.60
N GLY A 203 -1.18 -1.64 -0.23
CA GLY A 203 -1.89 -1.06 0.90
C GLY A 203 -1.10 -1.12 2.22
N SER A 204 0.09 -1.72 2.26
CA SER A 204 0.93 -1.76 3.46
C SER A 204 1.48 -0.38 3.82
N PRO A 205 1.25 0.14 5.04
CA PRO A 205 1.95 1.33 5.52
C PRO A 205 3.41 1.00 5.88
N VAL A 206 4.28 1.97 5.61
CA VAL A 206 5.73 1.88 5.82
C VAL A 206 6.15 2.93 6.84
N PHE A 207 6.99 2.52 7.78
CA PHE A 207 7.47 3.34 8.89
C PHE A 207 8.99 3.29 8.99
N ALA A 208 9.59 4.38 9.43
CA ALA A 208 10.96 4.36 9.93
C ALA A 208 11.02 3.54 11.24
N LEU A 209 12.21 3.10 11.64
CA LEU A 209 12.40 2.31 12.88
C LEU A 209 11.92 3.04 14.14
N ASN A 210 11.92 4.39 14.14
CA ASN A 210 11.38 5.19 15.24
C ASN A 210 9.84 5.29 15.25
N GLY A 211 9.15 4.64 14.29
CA GLY A 211 7.70 4.60 14.17
C GLY A 211 7.08 5.80 13.45
N ALA A 212 7.88 6.70 12.89
CA ALA A 212 7.36 7.78 12.03
C ALA A 212 6.89 7.20 10.68
N PRO A 213 5.71 7.59 10.15
CA PRO A 213 5.24 7.10 8.86
C PRO A 213 6.11 7.64 7.72
N ILE A 214 6.36 6.79 6.72
CA ILE A 214 7.05 7.15 5.48
C ILE A 214 6.04 7.28 4.35
N GLY A 215 5.13 6.31 4.22
CA GLY A 215 4.13 6.27 3.16
C GLY A 215 3.36 4.95 3.14
N ILE A 216 2.71 4.69 2.02
CA ILE A 216 1.93 3.46 1.78
C ILE A 216 2.41 2.80 0.49
N VAL A 217 2.53 1.47 0.48
CA VAL A 217 2.85 0.70 -0.73
C VAL A 217 1.63 0.67 -1.65
N LEU A 218 1.75 1.27 -2.82
CA LEU A 218 0.70 1.35 -3.84
C LEU A 218 1.27 0.92 -5.19
N ILE A 219 0.43 0.89 -6.23
CA ILE A 219 0.84 0.52 -7.57
C ILE A 219 1.06 1.77 -8.40
N ARG A 220 2.21 1.88 -9.04
CA ARG A 220 2.41 2.86 -10.09
C ARG A 220 2.31 2.21 -11.45
N ASN A 221 1.36 2.71 -12.24
CA ASN A 221 1.28 2.38 -13.64
C ASN A 221 2.20 3.32 -14.42
N SER A 222 3.17 2.78 -15.15
CA SER A 222 4.00 3.61 -16.02
C SER A 222 3.21 3.98 -17.27
N PRO A 223 3.02 5.27 -17.55
CA PRO A 223 2.38 5.72 -18.79
C PRO A 223 3.31 5.61 -20.00
N THR A 224 4.44 4.92 -19.90
CA THR A 224 5.44 4.89 -20.99
C THR A 224 4.80 4.47 -22.31
N GLU A 225 4.60 5.46 -23.17
CA GLU A 225 4.56 5.32 -24.60
C GLU A 225 5.95 4.84 -25.03
N GLY A 226 6.15 3.56 -25.11
CA GLY A 226 7.41 2.95 -25.51
C GLY A 226 7.30 1.45 -25.46
N GLU A 227 7.78 0.81 -26.50
CA GLU A 227 7.84 -0.63 -26.68
C GLU A 227 8.17 -1.32 -25.34
N ALA A 228 7.33 -2.26 -24.94
CA ALA A 228 7.67 -3.21 -23.87
C ALA A 228 8.96 -3.88 -24.31
N ASN A 229 10.09 -3.36 -23.85
CA ASN A 229 11.40 -3.85 -24.27
C ASN A 229 11.52 -5.27 -23.71
N VAL A 230 11.67 -6.27 -24.59
CA VAL A 230 11.85 -7.67 -24.22
C VAL A 230 12.97 -7.82 -23.17
N ALA A 231 13.95 -6.91 -23.16
CA ALA A 231 14.99 -6.85 -22.14
C ALA A 231 14.46 -6.60 -20.71
N SER A 232 13.33 -5.89 -20.55
CA SER A 232 12.72 -5.66 -19.22
C SER A 232 12.08 -6.93 -18.65
N MET A 233 11.69 -7.89 -19.50
CA MET A 233 11.17 -9.18 -19.06
C MET A 233 12.25 -10.06 -18.41
N PHE A 234 13.52 -9.85 -18.75
CA PHE A 234 14.65 -10.62 -18.21
C PHE A 234 15.36 -9.95 -17.03
N SER A 235 15.02 -8.71 -16.70
CA SER A 235 15.70 -7.95 -15.64
C SER A 235 15.27 -8.32 -14.21
N GLY A 236 14.37 -9.31 -14.03
CA GLY A 236 13.90 -9.76 -12.72
C GLY A 236 13.17 -8.69 -11.90
N ALA A 237 13.08 -7.48 -12.41
CA ALA A 237 12.31 -6.40 -11.81
C ALA A 237 10.83 -6.58 -12.16
N SER A 238 9.95 -6.40 -11.20
CA SER A 238 8.48 -6.42 -11.34
C SER A 238 7.95 -5.40 -12.38
N GLY A 239 8.85 -4.63 -13.01
CA GLY A 239 8.58 -3.63 -14.03
C GLY A 239 8.26 -4.16 -15.42
N SER A 240 8.31 -5.48 -15.67
CA SER A 240 8.05 -6.06 -17.00
C SER A 240 6.63 -5.80 -17.53
N LEU A 241 5.67 -5.50 -16.66
CA LEU A 241 4.28 -5.21 -17.02
C LEU A 241 3.94 -3.72 -17.00
N GLY A 242 4.91 -2.82 -16.79
CA GLY A 242 4.65 -1.39 -16.61
C GLY A 242 3.89 -1.08 -15.29
N VAL A 243 3.90 -2.03 -14.37
CA VAL A 243 3.23 -1.95 -13.06
C VAL A 243 4.27 -2.25 -11.98
N MET A 244 4.51 -1.32 -11.08
CA MET A 244 5.51 -1.48 -10.03
C MET A 244 4.93 -1.07 -8.67
N PRO A 245 5.08 -1.90 -7.62
CA PRO A 245 4.81 -1.47 -6.26
C PRO A 245 5.83 -0.41 -5.85
N ILE A 246 5.34 0.71 -5.35
CA ILE A 246 6.14 1.83 -4.87
C ILE A 246 5.60 2.30 -3.54
N ILE A 247 6.41 3.00 -2.75
CA ILE A 247 5.91 3.75 -1.61
C ILE A 247 5.51 5.14 -2.10
N VAL A 248 4.21 5.46 -2.01
CA VAL A 248 3.72 6.83 -2.14
C VAL A 248 3.99 7.55 -0.83
N PRO A 249 4.68 8.71 -0.85
CA PRO A 249 5.02 9.44 0.37
C PRO A 249 3.79 9.86 1.16
N ALA A 250 3.88 9.79 2.48
CA ALA A 250 2.81 10.19 3.37
C ALA A 250 2.41 11.67 3.20
N ALA A 251 3.33 12.53 2.77
CA ALA A 251 3.06 13.94 2.50
C ALA A 251 2.08 14.13 1.33
N ASP A 252 2.24 13.36 0.23
CA ASP A 252 1.35 13.40 -0.92
C ASP A 252 -0.04 12.87 -0.56
N LEU A 253 -0.08 11.77 0.23
CA LEU A 253 -1.34 11.20 0.74
C LEU A 253 -2.07 12.17 1.68
N LEU A 254 -1.34 12.97 2.48
CA LEU A 254 -1.94 13.95 3.37
C LEU A 254 -2.56 15.13 2.61
N GLU A 255 -1.93 15.56 1.51
CA GLU A 255 -2.46 16.63 0.67
C GLU A 255 -3.78 16.18 0.02
N ASP A 256 -3.79 14.99 -0.57
CA ASP A 256 -4.97 14.41 -1.21
C ASP A 256 -6.09 14.09 -0.19
N ALA A 257 -5.72 13.63 1.01
CA ALA A 257 -6.67 13.38 2.11
C ALA A 257 -7.44 14.63 2.54
N LYS A 258 -6.83 15.81 2.47
CA LYS A 258 -7.53 17.09 2.78
C LYS A 258 -8.68 17.32 1.80
N GLN A 259 -8.45 17.05 0.50
CA GLN A 259 -9.49 17.14 -0.52
C GLN A 259 -10.60 16.11 -0.26
N ALA A 260 -10.23 14.90 0.13
CA ALA A 260 -11.19 13.85 0.48
C ALA A 260 -12.06 14.22 1.68
N MET A 261 -11.50 14.88 2.70
CA MET A 261 -12.26 15.34 3.87
C MET A 261 -13.22 16.48 3.54
N GLU A 262 -12.86 17.35 2.59
CA GLU A 262 -13.71 18.46 2.13
C GLU A 262 -14.80 18.02 1.15
N ALA A 263 -14.68 16.81 0.57
CA ALA A 263 -15.68 16.26 -0.34
C ALA A 263 -17.04 16.19 0.36
N LYS A 264 -18.01 16.95 -0.16
CA LYS A 264 -19.37 16.94 0.37
C LYS A 264 -19.97 15.55 0.20
N LYS A 265 -20.81 15.18 1.17
CA LYS A 265 -21.64 13.98 1.03
C LYS A 265 -22.52 14.16 -0.22
N PRO A 266 -22.51 13.18 -1.16
CA PRO A 266 -23.32 13.26 -2.37
C PRO A 266 -24.83 13.35 -2.08
#